data_3b11dc89c4b5bc06daa11216291a7f1b
#
_entry.id   3b11dc89c4b5bc06daa11216291a7f1b
#
_cell.length_a   1.000
_cell.length_b   1.000
_cell.length_c   1.000
_cell.angle_alpha   90.00
_cell.angle_beta   90.00
_cell.angle_gamma   90.00
#
_symmetry.space_group_name_H-M   'P 1'
#
loop_
_entity.id
_entity.type
_entity.pdbx_description
1 polymer ?
#
loop_
_entity_poly.entity_id
_entity_poly.type
_entity_poly.pdbx_seq_one_letter_code
_entity_poly.pdbx_strand_id
1 'polypeptide(L)'
;MSNEKMENLLNLALDATEREREKSLDLDTGYDRAERTWEVIVKFGGTEEALRGLFAEKFPEEYDRIRITNLRNEYAILLLPEHIVELVAALTEIEYMEKPKLLFFAVNNGRRVSCINQLQTVGTEQGTLSSGRNLSGTGVIVAVIDSGIDYTHPDFRNADGTTRILNLWDQTIPADSVADPFPAENGETSFLGTPSGYFLGTEFTRAVID
;
A
#
# COMPACT_ATOMS: atom_id res chain seq x y z
N MET A 1 21.12 -17.52 11.01
CA MET A 1 20.17 -18.07 12.03
C MET A 1 18.84 -17.36 11.85
N SER A 2 17.73 -18.08 11.78
CA SER A 2 16.42 -17.43 11.66
C SER A 2 16.15 -16.57 12.90
N ASN A 3 15.77 -15.31 12.67
CA ASN A 3 15.36 -14.42 13.74
C ASN A 3 13.85 -14.57 13.96
N GLU A 4 13.42 -14.90 15.18
CA GLU A 4 12.01 -15.14 15.49
C GLU A 4 11.12 -13.89 15.27
N LYS A 5 11.70 -12.68 15.27
CA LYS A 5 10.98 -11.45 14.97
C LYS A 5 10.79 -11.20 13.48
N MET A 6 11.48 -11.94 12.62
CA MET A 6 11.37 -11.82 11.17
C MET A 6 10.42 -12.87 10.59
N GLU A 7 9.60 -12.46 9.64
CA GLU A 7 8.78 -13.39 8.85
C GLU A 7 9.65 -14.49 8.21
N ASN A 8 9.13 -15.72 8.15
CA ASN A 8 9.85 -16.84 7.57
C ASN A 8 10.30 -16.61 6.11
N LEU A 9 9.48 -15.92 5.31
CA LEU A 9 9.82 -15.63 3.93
C LEU A 9 10.96 -14.61 3.81
N LEU A 10 11.01 -13.61 4.70
CA LEU A 10 12.13 -12.68 4.79
C LEU A 10 13.42 -13.38 5.23
N ASN A 11 13.35 -14.24 6.27
CA ASN A 11 14.49 -15.07 6.67
C ASN A 11 15.03 -15.89 5.50
N LEU A 12 14.13 -16.58 4.78
CA LEU A 12 14.52 -17.38 3.61
C LEU A 12 15.13 -16.52 2.48
N ALA A 13 14.60 -15.31 2.26
CA ALA A 13 15.09 -14.40 1.23
C ALA A 13 16.48 -13.86 1.55
N LEU A 14 16.79 -13.63 2.84
CA LEU A 14 18.13 -13.20 3.28
C LEU A 14 19.15 -14.34 3.23
N ASP A 15 18.74 -15.57 3.54
CA ASP A 15 19.61 -16.76 3.47
C ASP A 15 19.85 -17.22 2.01
N ALA A 16 18.95 -16.88 1.08
CA ALA A 16 19.05 -17.27 -0.33
C ALA A 16 20.15 -16.49 -1.05
N THR A 17 20.86 -17.17 -1.95
CA THR A 17 21.79 -16.52 -2.87
C THR A 17 21.02 -15.63 -3.86
N GLU A 18 21.66 -14.61 -4.40
CA GLU A 18 21.07 -13.71 -5.41
C GLU A 18 20.48 -14.49 -6.60
N ARG A 19 21.17 -15.54 -7.06
CA ARG A 19 20.71 -16.40 -8.15
C ARG A 19 19.46 -17.22 -7.79
N GLU A 20 19.26 -17.54 -6.54
CA GLU A 20 18.07 -18.23 -6.05
C GLU A 20 16.90 -17.26 -5.90
N ARG A 21 17.14 -16.06 -5.39
CA ARG A 21 16.13 -14.98 -5.34
C ARG A 21 15.58 -14.64 -6.73
N GLU A 22 16.43 -14.51 -7.73
CA GLU A 22 16.04 -14.24 -9.13
C GLU A 22 15.03 -15.25 -9.72
N LYS A 23 14.99 -16.46 -9.21
CA LYS A 23 14.11 -17.50 -9.69
C LYS A 23 12.74 -17.52 -9.02
N SER A 24 12.56 -16.71 -7.99
CA SER A 24 11.33 -16.66 -7.19
C SER A 24 10.91 -15.22 -6.96
N LEU A 25 9.80 -14.82 -7.59
CA LEU A 25 9.23 -13.49 -7.38
C LEU A 25 8.95 -13.22 -5.89
N ASP A 26 8.52 -14.24 -5.15
CA ASP A 26 8.26 -14.11 -3.72
C ASP A 26 9.52 -13.82 -2.90
N LEU A 27 10.68 -14.35 -3.28
CA LEU A 27 11.95 -14.09 -2.60
C LEU A 27 12.55 -12.74 -3.00
N ASP A 28 12.36 -12.32 -4.25
CA ASP A 28 12.95 -11.10 -4.81
C ASP A 28 12.16 -9.82 -4.45
N THR A 29 10.87 -9.95 -4.18
CA THR A 29 10.01 -8.80 -3.84
C THR A 29 10.53 -8.03 -2.64
N GLY A 30 10.65 -6.71 -2.79
CA GLY A 30 11.17 -5.81 -1.77
C GLY A 30 12.70 -5.65 -1.79
N TYR A 31 13.43 -6.31 -2.69
CA TYR A 31 14.87 -6.16 -2.84
C TYR A 31 15.23 -5.30 -4.04
N ASP A 32 15.99 -4.24 -3.79
CA ASP A 32 16.62 -3.43 -4.84
C ASP A 32 18.08 -3.86 -5.01
N ARG A 33 18.39 -4.44 -6.20
CA ARG A 33 19.71 -4.95 -6.52
C ARG A 33 20.74 -3.84 -6.79
N ALA A 34 20.30 -2.73 -7.36
CA ALA A 34 21.21 -1.63 -7.71
C ALA A 34 21.76 -0.97 -6.45
N GLU A 35 20.88 -0.75 -5.47
CA GLU A 35 21.22 -0.12 -4.20
C GLU A 35 21.57 -1.12 -3.10
N ARG A 36 21.33 -2.42 -3.32
CA ARG A 36 21.46 -3.49 -2.33
C ARG A 36 20.71 -3.18 -1.05
N THR A 37 19.44 -2.82 -1.20
CA THR A 37 18.54 -2.47 -0.10
C THR A 37 17.31 -3.35 -0.09
N TRP A 38 16.77 -3.56 1.11
CA TRP A 38 15.49 -4.22 1.35
C TRP A 38 14.44 -3.21 1.79
N GLU A 39 13.29 -3.25 1.16
CA GLU A 39 12.08 -2.65 1.70
C GLU A 39 11.45 -3.66 2.66
N VAL A 40 11.22 -3.26 3.89
CA VAL A 40 10.61 -4.10 4.92
C VAL A 40 9.54 -3.32 5.67
N ILE A 41 8.52 -4.02 6.15
CA ILE A 41 7.49 -3.49 7.01
C ILE A 41 7.82 -3.93 8.43
N VAL A 42 7.89 -2.97 9.34
CA VAL A 42 8.18 -3.25 10.75
C VAL A 42 7.04 -2.82 11.65
N LYS A 43 6.84 -3.59 12.73
CA LYS A 43 6.11 -3.14 13.90
C LYS A 43 7.14 -2.77 14.96
N PHE A 44 7.01 -1.58 15.55
CA PHE A 44 7.99 -1.05 16.51
C PHE A 44 7.29 -0.38 17.69
N GLY A 45 7.96 -0.41 18.85
CA GLY A 45 7.50 0.32 20.03
C GLY A 45 8.01 1.75 20.07
N GLY A 46 7.15 2.72 20.34
CA GLY A 46 7.52 4.13 20.53
C GLY A 46 7.10 5.06 19.40
N THR A 47 7.81 6.17 19.27
CA THR A 47 7.54 7.19 18.24
C THR A 47 8.51 7.12 17.08
N GLU A 48 8.16 7.74 15.95
CA GLU A 48 9.05 7.83 14.79
C GLU A 48 10.36 8.54 15.14
N GLU A 49 10.28 9.62 15.91
CA GLU A 49 11.47 10.38 16.35
C GLU A 49 12.41 9.52 17.17
N ALA A 50 11.86 8.67 18.06
CA ALA A 50 12.66 7.73 18.85
C ALA A 50 13.33 6.70 17.96
N LEU A 51 12.61 6.17 16.94
CA LEU A 51 13.15 5.22 15.98
C LEU A 51 14.25 5.85 15.12
N ARG A 52 14.07 7.09 14.67
CA ARG A 52 15.10 7.86 13.93
C ARG A 52 16.34 8.10 14.78
N GLY A 53 16.15 8.51 16.03
CA GLY A 53 17.25 8.71 16.98
C GLY A 53 18.03 7.42 17.25
N LEU A 54 17.32 6.30 17.40
CA LEU A 54 17.92 4.98 17.59
C LEU A 54 18.78 4.58 16.38
N PHE A 55 18.26 4.78 15.16
CA PHE A 55 19.03 4.44 13.94
C PHE A 55 20.25 5.35 13.75
N ALA A 56 20.14 6.64 14.04
CA ALA A 56 21.27 7.55 13.99
C ALA A 56 22.37 7.17 15.01
N GLU A 57 22.00 6.63 16.19
CA GLU A 57 22.94 6.15 17.20
C GLU A 57 23.58 4.81 16.83
N LYS A 58 22.76 3.84 16.40
CA LYS A 58 23.21 2.46 16.18
C LYS A 58 23.85 2.23 14.81
N PHE A 59 23.46 2.99 13.79
CA PHE A 59 23.89 2.84 12.40
C PHE A 59 24.33 4.18 11.80
N PRO A 60 25.27 4.92 12.39
CA PRO A 60 25.63 6.26 11.93
C PRO A 60 26.19 6.28 10.52
N GLU A 61 26.91 5.23 10.10
CA GLU A 61 27.50 5.13 8.76
C GLU A 61 26.44 4.83 7.67
N GLU A 62 25.35 4.18 8.05
CA GLU A 62 24.27 3.79 7.14
C GLU A 62 23.06 4.73 7.19
N TYR A 63 23.03 5.67 8.14
CA TYR A 63 21.86 6.47 8.44
C TYR A 63 21.31 7.23 7.23
N ASP A 64 22.17 7.78 6.39
CA ASP A 64 21.78 8.50 5.19
C ASP A 64 21.15 7.59 4.10
N ARG A 65 21.36 6.28 4.21
CA ARG A 65 20.81 5.26 3.32
C ARG A 65 19.52 4.63 3.87
N ILE A 66 19.22 4.86 5.15
CA ILE A 66 17.99 4.37 5.79
C ILE A 66 16.87 5.36 5.48
N ARG A 67 15.77 4.85 4.94
CA ARG A 67 14.54 5.63 4.78
C ARG A 67 13.47 5.05 5.69
N ILE A 68 12.74 5.94 6.37
CA ILE A 68 11.66 5.58 7.27
C ILE A 68 10.41 6.27 6.77
N THR A 69 9.39 5.47 6.42
CA THR A 69 8.04 5.94 6.13
C THR A 69 7.14 5.46 7.23
N ASN A 70 6.71 6.38 8.08
CA ASN A 70 5.83 6.04 9.20
C ASN A 70 4.43 5.68 8.69
N LEU A 71 3.84 4.67 9.31
CA LEU A 71 2.45 4.26 9.12
C LEU A 71 1.70 4.46 10.45
N ARG A 72 0.41 4.20 10.44
CA ARG A 72 -0.38 4.22 11.68
C ARG A 72 -0.14 2.96 12.52
N ASN A 73 -0.52 3.02 13.81
CA ASN A 73 -0.53 1.89 14.73
C ASN A 73 0.83 1.22 14.94
N GLU A 74 1.88 2.02 15.11
CA GLU A 74 3.24 1.53 15.41
C GLU A 74 3.87 0.71 14.27
N TYR A 75 3.45 0.97 13.02
CA TYR A 75 4.07 0.38 11.85
C TYR A 75 4.88 1.41 11.06
N ALA A 76 5.93 0.96 10.41
CA ALA A 76 6.71 1.74 9.45
C ALA A 76 7.18 0.87 8.29
N ILE A 77 7.36 1.50 7.12
CA ILE A 77 8.12 0.93 6.03
C ILE A 77 9.55 1.45 6.16
N LEU A 78 10.50 0.53 6.16
CA LEU A 78 11.92 0.84 6.20
C LEU A 78 12.58 0.40 4.89
N LEU A 79 13.39 1.27 4.31
CA LEU A 79 14.36 0.89 3.29
C LEU A 79 15.72 0.75 3.98
N LEU A 80 16.29 -0.43 3.98
CA LEU A 80 17.47 -0.79 4.74
C LEU A 80 18.55 -1.38 3.82
N PRO A 81 19.83 -0.99 3.95
CA PRO A 81 20.93 -1.75 3.39
C PRO A 81 20.88 -3.22 3.80
N GLU A 82 21.11 -4.13 2.84
CA GLU A 82 20.98 -5.59 3.04
C GLU A 82 21.69 -6.10 4.31
N HIS A 83 22.92 -5.61 4.55
CA HIS A 83 23.77 -6.10 5.64
C HIS A 83 23.34 -5.66 7.05
N ILE A 84 22.42 -4.69 7.18
CA ILE A 84 21.91 -4.27 8.51
C ILE A 84 20.52 -4.80 8.83
N VAL A 85 19.82 -5.46 7.88
CA VAL A 85 18.43 -5.93 8.10
C VAL A 85 18.31 -6.81 9.34
N GLU A 86 19.18 -7.80 9.49
CA GLU A 86 19.19 -8.68 10.67
C GLU A 86 19.55 -7.93 11.96
N LEU A 87 20.45 -6.94 11.87
CA LEU A 87 20.85 -6.12 13.02
C LEU A 87 19.68 -5.24 13.49
N VAL A 88 18.93 -4.67 12.55
CA VAL A 88 17.72 -3.90 12.86
C VAL A 88 16.65 -4.78 13.47
N ALA A 89 16.42 -5.98 12.93
CA ALA A 89 15.46 -6.94 13.50
C ALA A 89 15.84 -7.38 14.94
N ALA A 90 17.12 -7.36 15.28
CA ALA A 90 17.61 -7.70 16.62
C ALA A 90 17.38 -6.60 17.66
N LEU A 91 17.06 -5.36 17.26
CA LEU A 91 16.80 -4.26 18.19
C LEU A 91 15.58 -4.56 19.08
N THR A 92 15.63 -4.12 20.34
CA THR A 92 14.56 -4.37 21.31
C THR A 92 13.26 -3.68 20.91
N GLU A 93 13.39 -2.52 20.29
CA GLU A 93 12.28 -1.65 19.84
C GLU A 93 11.53 -2.22 18.62
N ILE A 94 12.14 -3.13 17.87
CA ILE A 94 11.50 -3.83 16.77
C ILE A 94 10.80 -5.08 17.32
N GLU A 95 9.49 -5.13 17.19
CA GLU A 95 8.66 -6.25 17.61
C GLU A 95 8.53 -7.33 16.53
N TYR A 96 8.38 -6.89 15.27
CA TYR A 96 8.21 -7.77 14.12
C TYR A 96 8.69 -7.10 12.84
N MET A 97 9.16 -7.89 11.88
CA MET A 97 9.61 -7.44 10.57
C MET A 97 9.19 -8.43 9.49
N GLU A 98 8.59 -7.91 8.42
CA GLU A 98 8.22 -8.70 7.25
C GLU A 98 8.61 -7.96 5.96
N LYS A 99 8.70 -8.71 4.86
CA LYS A 99 8.90 -8.15 3.52
C LYS A 99 7.55 -7.85 2.85
N PRO A 100 7.50 -6.95 1.85
CA PRO A 100 6.33 -6.75 1.02
C PRO A 100 5.85 -8.05 0.35
N LYS A 101 4.56 -8.16 0.12
CA LYS A 101 3.94 -9.32 -0.54
C LYS A 101 3.33 -8.92 -1.87
N LEU A 102 3.46 -9.79 -2.86
CA LEU A 102 2.80 -9.61 -4.14
C LEU A 102 1.30 -9.86 -4.00
N LEU A 103 0.51 -9.00 -4.62
CA LEU A 103 -0.93 -9.16 -4.76
C LEU A 103 -1.25 -9.56 -6.20
N PHE A 104 -2.16 -10.54 -6.37
CA PHE A 104 -2.58 -11.05 -7.67
C PHE A 104 -4.07 -10.87 -7.89
N PHE A 105 -4.48 -10.65 -9.15
CA PHE A 105 -5.88 -10.49 -9.50
C PHE A 105 -6.66 -11.81 -9.34
N ALA A 106 -7.73 -11.81 -8.55
CA ALA A 106 -8.54 -13.01 -8.27
C ALA A 106 -10.07 -12.78 -8.39
N VAL A 107 -10.51 -11.70 -9.02
CA VAL A 107 -11.90 -11.20 -8.96
C VAL A 107 -12.93 -12.17 -9.54
N ASN A 108 -12.68 -12.81 -10.70
CA ASN A 108 -13.68 -13.65 -11.38
C ASN A 108 -14.07 -14.88 -10.55
N ASN A 109 -13.10 -15.54 -9.93
CA ASN A 109 -13.38 -16.68 -9.05
C ASN A 109 -14.04 -16.25 -7.73
N GLY A 110 -13.62 -15.13 -7.16
CA GLY A 110 -14.20 -14.57 -5.94
C GLY A 110 -15.70 -14.28 -6.07
N ARG A 111 -16.11 -13.63 -7.16
CA ARG A 111 -17.54 -13.34 -7.44
C ARG A 111 -18.39 -14.60 -7.55
N ARG A 112 -17.89 -15.63 -8.23
CA ARG A 112 -18.59 -16.91 -8.38
C ARG A 112 -18.76 -17.65 -7.05
N VAL A 113 -17.69 -17.75 -6.28
CA VAL A 113 -17.70 -18.47 -4.98
C VAL A 113 -18.55 -17.76 -3.95
N SER A 114 -18.58 -16.43 -3.97
CA SER A 114 -19.38 -15.60 -3.05
C SER A 114 -20.84 -15.46 -3.47
N CYS A 115 -21.29 -16.13 -4.54
CA CYS A 115 -22.67 -16.07 -5.07
C CYS A 115 -23.16 -14.65 -5.44
N ILE A 116 -22.25 -13.69 -5.61
CA ILE A 116 -22.57 -12.29 -5.92
C ILE A 116 -23.33 -12.18 -7.25
N ASN A 117 -22.97 -13.01 -8.25
CA ASN A 117 -23.63 -13.00 -9.56
C ASN A 117 -25.14 -13.27 -9.48
N GLN A 118 -25.55 -14.13 -8.55
CA GLN A 118 -26.98 -14.47 -8.36
C GLN A 118 -27.79 -13.31 -7.77
N LEU A 119 -27.15 -12.47 -6.96
CA LEU A 119 -27.78 -11.31 -6.31
C LEU A 119 -27.90 -10.09 -7.24
N GLN A 120 -27.10 -10.05 -8.31
CA GLN A 120 -27.04 -8.93 -9.26
C GLN A 120 -27.73 -9.21 -10.61
N THR A 121 -28.34 -10.40 -10.79
CA THR A 121 -29.00 -10.74 -12.05
C THR A 121 -30.32 -9.98 -12.15
N VAL A 122 -30.37 -9.02 -13.08
CA VAL A 122 -31.58 -8.23 -13.35
C VAL A 122 -32.64 -9.12 -13.99
N GLY A 123 -33.86 -9.12 -13.45
CA GLY A 123 -35.03 -9.74 -14.07
C GLY A 123 -35.22 -11.23 -13.83
N THR A 124 -34.44 -11.87 -12.95
CA THR A 124 -34.74 -13.23 -12.48
C THR A 124 -35.19 -13.19 -11.03
N GLU A 125 -36.15 -14.05 -10.66
CA GLU A 125 -36.67 -14.16 -9.29
C GLU A 125 -35.55 -14.44 -8.26
N GLN A 126 -34.41 -14.97 -8.70
CA GLN A 126 -33.26 -15.32 -7.87
C GLN A 126 -32.37 -14.14 -7.50
N GLY A 127 -32.39 -13.03 -8.23
CA GLY A 127 -31.63 -11.81 -7.95
C GLY A 127 -32.41 -10.73 -7.20
N THR A 128 -33.66 -11.03 -6.83
CA THR A 128 -34.55 -10.06 -6.21
C THR A 128 -34.83 -10.48 -4.77
N LEU A 129 -34.58 -9.60 -3.81
CA LEU A 129 -35.09 -9.79 -2.45
C LEU A 129 -36.62 -9.92 -2.51
N SER A 130 -37.22 -10.55 -1.49
CA SER A 130 -38.67 -10.66 -1.34
C SER A 130 -39.43 -9.32 -1.42
N SER A 131 -38.69 -8.19 -1.39
CA SER A 131 -39.19 -6.82 -1.58
C SER A 131 -39.17 -6.36 -3.06
N GLY A 132 -38.78 -7.20 -4.02
CA GLY A 132 -38.68 -6.83 -5.45
C GLY A 132 -37.52 -5.89 -5.79
N ARG A 133 -36.53 -5.73 -4.91
CA ARG A 133 -35.39 -4.84 -5.11
C ARG A 133 -34.11 -5.63 -5.38
N ASN A 134 -33.37 -5.24 -6.40
CA ASN A 134 -32.02 -5.74 -6.65
C ASN A 134 -31.01 -5.15 -5.66
N LEU A 135 -30.10 -5.98 -5.17
CA LEU A 135 -28.98 -5.52 -4.34
C LEU A 135 -27.89 -4.94 -5.26
N SER A 136 -27.92 -3.63 -5.46
CA SER A 136 -26.94 -2.90 -6.30
C SER A 136 -25.86 -2.19 -5.49
N GLY A 137 -25.98 -2.18 -4.16
CA GLY A 137 -25.06 -1.40 -3.30
C GLY A 137 -25.27 0.11 -3.37
N THR A 138 -26.39 0.58 -3.91
CA THR A 138 -26.66 2.03 -3.99
C THR A 138 -26.60 2.67 -2.60
N GLY A 139 -25.79 3.74 -2.45
CA GLY A 139 -25.58 4.44 -1.19
C GLY A 139 -24.52 3.79 -0.28
N VAL A 140 -23.89 2.70 -0.71
CA VAL A 140 -22.78 2.07 0.01
C VAL A 140 -21.45 2.57 -0.54
N ILE A 141 -20.55 2.99 0.35
CA ILE A 141 -19.16 3.31 0.01
C ILE A 141 -18.33 2.04 0.07
N VAL A 142 -17.58 1.77 -0.99
CA VAL A 142 -16.66 0.63 -1.07
C VAL A 142 -15.25 1.16 -1.16
N ALA A 143 -14.36 0.65 -0.29
CA ALA A 143 -12.93 0.87 -0.39
C ALA A 143 -12.28 -0.34 -1.08
N VAL A 144 -11.44 -0.08 -2.06
CA VAL A 144 -10.67 -1.10 -2.79
C VAL A 144 -9.18 -0.84 -2.53
N ILE A 145 -8.46 -1.85 -2.08
CA ILE A 145 -7.00 -1.82 -1.90
C ILE A 145 -6.44 -2.82 -2.91
N ASP A 146 -5.77 -2.30 -3.93
CA ASP A 146 -5.27 -3.11 -5.05
C ASP A 146 -4.00 -2.49 -5.65
N SER A 147 -3.44 -3.13 -6.68
CA SER A 147 -2.24 -2.68 -7.39
C SER A 147 -2.46 -1.51 -8.35
N GLY A 148 -3.68 -1.03 -8.49
CA GLY A 148 -4.08 0.09 -9.33
C GLY A 148 -5.53 -0.02 -9.77
N ILE A 149 -6.01 0.99 -10.49
CA ILE A 149 -7.36 1.07 -11.00
C ILE A 149 -7.37 1.80 -12.35
N ASP A 150 -8.13 1.30 -13.31
CA ASP A 150 -8.49 2.08 -14.49
C ASP A 150 -9.64 3.03 -14.14
N TYR A 151 -9.31 4.19 -13.60
CA TYR A 151 -10.28 5.21 -13.18
C TYR A 151 -11.10 5.78 -14.35
N THR A 152 -10.68 5.53 -15.59
CA THR A 152 -11.41 5.96 -16.80
C THR A 152 -12.48 4.95 -17.24
N HIS A 153 -12.47 3.74 -16.66
CA HIS A 153 -13.41 2.68 -17.04
C HIS A 153 -14.87 3.12 -16.85
N PRO A 154 -15.78 2.80 -17.77
CA PRO A 154 -17.18 3.20 -17.70
C PRO A 154 -17.90 2.83 -16.40
N ASP A 155 -17.53 1.74 -15.74
CA ASP A 155 -18.12 1.31 -14.46
C ASP A 155 -17.84 2.29 -13.31
N PHE A 156 -16.82 3.14 -13.45
CA PHE A 156 -16.49 4.19 -12.47
C PHE A 156 -17.03 5.57 -12.90
N ARG A 157 -17.87 5.63 -13.94
CA ARG A 157 -18.47 6.86 -14.42
C ARG A 157 -19.98 6.89 -14.16
N ASN A 158 -20.49 8.09 -13.89
CA ASN A 158 -21.91 8.39 -13.90
C ASN A 158 -22.41 8.55 -15.34
N ALA A 159 -23.73 8.59 -15.54
CA ALA A 159 -24.34 8.78 -16.88
C ALA A 159 -24.00 10.14 -17.52
N ASP A 160 -23.67 11.15 -16.71
CA ASP A 160 -23.24 12.48 -17.13
C ASP A 160 -21.73 12.59 -17.42
N GLY A 161 -21.00 11.47 -17.28
CA GLY A 161 -19.57 11.39 -17.53
C GLY A 161 -18.69 11.70 -16.35
N THR A 162 -19.24 12.21 -15.24
CA THR A 162 -18.48 12.48 -14.01
C THR A 162 -18.05 11.18 -13.32
N THR A 163 -16.99 11.23 -12.51
CA THR A 163 -16.52 10.04 -11.80
C THR A 163 -17.43 9.66 -10.64
N ARG A 164 -17.53 8.35 -10.39
CA ARG A 164 -18.15 7.77 -9.20
C ARG A 164 -17.16 7.62 -8.04
N ILE A 165 -15.86 7.76 -8.33
CA ILE A 165 -14.79 7.65 -7.32
C ILE A 165 -14.85 8.87 -6.42
N LEU A 166 -14.82 8.66 -5.11
CA LEU A 166 -14.77 9.75 -4.14
C LEU A 166 -13.34 10.24 -3.93
N ASN A 167 -12.44 9.30 -3.70
CA ASN A 167 -11.03 9.52 -3.45
C ASN A 167 -10.22 8.37 -4.06
N LEU A 168 -9.10 8.70 -4.69
CA LEU A 168 -8.11 7.76 -5.17
C LEU A 168 -6.78 8.10 -4.48
N TRP A 169 -6.18 7.14 -3.82
CA TRP A 169 -4.87 7.28 -3.21
C TRP A 169 -3.85 6.43 -3.95
N ASP A 170 -2.97 7.09 -4.70
CA ASP A 170 -1.87 6.44 -5.39
C ASP A 170 -0.61 6.52 -4.52
N GLN A 171 -0.17 5.39 -4.01
CA GLN A 171 0.99 5.30 -3.13
C GLN A 171 2.33 5.34 -3.89
N THR A 172 2.30 5.26 -5.22
CA THR A 172 3.50 5.29 -6.06
C THR A 172 3.90 6.72 -6.47
N ILE A 173 2.97 7.67 -6.37
CA ILE A 173 3.20 9.07 -6.70
C ILE A 173 3.59 9.82 -5.43
N PRO A 174 4.80 10.39 -5.35
CA PRO A 174 5.22 11.15 -4.17
C PRO A 174 4.28 12.32 -3.90
N ALA A 175 3.97 12.58 -2.63
CA ALA A 175 3.25 13.78 -2.22
C ALA A 175 3.98 15.03 -2.71
N ASP A 176 3.23 16.10 -2.96
CA ASP A 176 3.73 17.39 -3.43
C ASP A 176 4.44 17.33 -4.82
N SER A 177 4.29 16.23 -5.56
CA SER A 177 4.84 16.09 -6.92
C SER A 177 3.83 16.43 -8.03
N VAL A 178 2.54 16.45 -7.73
CA VAL A 178 1.45 16.74 -8.66
C VAL A 178 0.83 18.09 -8.30
N ALA A 179 0.80 19.02 -9.26
CA ALA A 179 0.17 20.32 -9.06
C ALA A 179 -1.35 20.16 -8.85
N ASP A 180 -1.90 20.86 -7.88
CA ASP A 180 -3.33 20.94 -7.65
C ASP A 180 -3.97 21.75 -8.79
N PRO A 181 -4.94 21.21 -9.54
CA PRO A 181 -5.65 21.98 -10.58
C PRO A 181 -6.51 23.13 -10.00
N PHE A 182 -6.75 23.14 -8.68
CA PHE A 182 -7.48 24.18 -7.96
C PHE A 182 -6.51 24.96 -7.05
N PRO A 183 -5.75 25.94 -7.60
CA PRO A 183 -4.74 26.66 -6.84
C PRO A 183 -5.39 27.44 -5.68
N ALA A 184 -4.58 27.74 -4.67
CA ALA A 184 -5.01 28.55 -3.51
C ALA A 184 -5.53 29.91 -3.94
N GLU A 185 -6.40 30.55 -3.12
CA GLU A 185 -7.03 31.86 -3.40
C GLU A 185 -6.01 32.96 -3.67
N ASN A 186 -4.79 32.87 -3.17
CA ASN A 186 -3.69 33.79 -3.42
C ASN A 186 -3.02 33.65 -4.80
N GLY A 187 -3.46 32.65 -5.62
CA GLY A 187 -2.91 32.39 -6.95
C GLY A 187 -1.57 31.63 -6.95
N GLU A 188 -1.09 31.17 -5.81
CA GLU A 188 0.11 30.34 -5.73
C GLU A 188 -0.21 28.89 -6.14
N THR A 189 0.74 28.26 -6.81
CA THR A 189 0.64 26.83 -7.16
C THR A 189 0.67 26.02 -5.87
N SER A 190 -0.41 25.29 -5.61
CA SER A 190 -0.46 24.26 -4.58
C SER A 190 -0.21 22.89 -5.19
N PHE A 191 0.12 21.92 -4.35
CA PHE A 191 0.36 20.55 -4.76
C PHE A 191 -0.58 19.61 -4.01
N LEU A 192 -0.92 18.49 -4.66
CA LEU A 192 -1.71 17.45 -4.03
C LEU A 192 -0.87 16.74 -2.96
N GLY A 193 -1.47 16.53 -1.80
CA GLY A 193 -0.81 15.92 -0.64
C GLY A 193 -1.23 14.47 -0.39
N THR A 194 -0.81 13.98 0.75
CA THR A 194 -1.21 12.65 1.26
C THR A 194 -2.62 12.70 1.88
N PRO A 195 -3.34 11.57 1.95
CA PRO A 195 -4.55 11.49 2.75
C PRO A 195 -4.29 11.84 4.22
N SER A 196 -5.27 12.44 4.88
CA SER A 196 -5.14 12.85 6.28
C SER A 196 -4.69 11.70 7.19
N GLY A 197 -3.56 11.92 7.87
CA GLY A 197 -2.95 10.97 8.80
C GLY A 197 -2.13 9.87 8.12
N TYR A 198 -1.75 10.05 6.88
CA TYR A 198 -0.77 9.24 6.16
C TYR A 198 0.40 10.13 5.70
N PHE A 199 1.53 9.49 5.32
CA PHE A 199 2.80 10.18 5.08
C PHE A 199 3.44 9.76 3.76
N LEU A 200 2.72 9.04 2.91
CA LEU A 200 3.19 8.60 1.60
C LEU A 200 2.08 8.71 0.55
N GLY A 201 2.49 8.78 -0.70
CA GLY A 201 1.57 8.78 -1.83
C GLY A 201 0.82 10.09 -2.03
N THR A 202 0.01 10.15 -3.07
CA THR A 202 -0.80 11.31 -3.43
C THR A 202 -2.28 10.95 -3.43
N GLU A 203 -3.11 11.81 -2.82
CA GLU A 203 -4.56 11.68 -2.83
C GLU A 203 -5.17 12.54 -3.94
N PHE A 204 -6.01 11.93 -4.75
CA PHE A 204 -6.84 12.57 -5.78
C PHE A 204 -8.29 12.55 -5.31
N THR A 205 -8.85 13.71 -5.05
CA THR A 205 -10.27 13.84 -4.72
C THR A 205 -11.12 13.74 -5.98
N ARG A 206 -12.44 13.52 -5.83
CA ARG A 206 -13.38 13.53 -6.97
C ARG A 206 -13.22 14.74 -7.88
N ALA A 207 -13.07 15.93 -7.31
CA ALA A 207 -12.95 17.18 -8.07
C ALA A 207 -11.68 17.22 -8.94
N VAL A 208 -10.63 16.51 -8.53
CA VAL A 208 -9.37 16.41 -9.29
C VAL A 208 -9.45 15.34 -10.38
N ILE A 209 -10.27 14.28 -10.16
CA ILE A 209 -10.43 13.18 -11.11
C ILE A 209 -11.38 13.54 -12.27
N ASP A 210 -12.37 14.40 -12.05
CA ASP A 210 -13.35 14.90 -13.04
C ASP A 210 -12.73 15.97 -13.96
#